data_312c46458fce6909e2f270f00e253f48
#
_entry.id   312c46458fce6909e2f270f00e253f48
#
_cell.length_a   1.000
_cell.length_b   1.000
_cell.length_c   1.000
_cell.angle_alpha   90.00
_cell.angle_beta   90.00
_cell.angle_gamma   90.00
#
_symmetry.space_group_name_H-M   'P 1'
#
loop_
_entity.id
_entity.type
_entity.pdbx_description
1 polymer ?
#
loop_
_entity_poly.entity_id
_entity_poly.type
_entity_poly.pdbx_seq_one_letter_code
_entity_poly.pdbx_strand_id
1 'polypeptide(L)'
;DHFGKKRLDLAGPLLASLFRMLFRKLTKDVYRYLQKCVETHKEFNFNLAVKANTITNGLKYSLATGNWGDQKKSMSSKAGVSQVLNRYTFASTLSHLRRCNTPLGREGKIAKPRQLHNTHWGMVCPAETPEGQACGLVKNLALMSCISVGSPSPPVIEFLEEWGLESLEENAHSASPCTKVFVNGVWLGVHRDPAHLVRTIKKLRRKDDISSEVSVVRDIRERELRLYTDAGRVCRPLFIVENQQLVLQKKHIKWLQQKHPDDAPNIEYSWDELIKGGVIELLDAEEEETVMIAMTPEDLENSRLQRQGIQMTVNDSEFDPAARLTSVMNAHTWTHC
;
A
#
# COMPACT_ATOMS: atom_id res chain seq x y z
N ASP A 1 -1.31 15.19 -6.27
CA ASP A 1 -0.49 14.21 -7.01
C ASP A 1 0.30 13.26 -6.09
N HIS A 2 0.24 13.47 -4.78
CA HIS A 2 0.89 12.60 -3.78
C HIS A 2 0.42 11.15 -3.91
N PHE A 3 1.38 10.21 -4.06
CA PHE A 3 1.06 8.81 -4.34
C PHE A 3 0.47 8.06 -3.14
N GLY A 4 0.71 8.52 -1.93
CA GLY A 4 0.08 8.00 -0.72
C GLY A 4 -1.44 8.20 -0.66
N LYS A 5 -1.97 9.17 -1.42
CA LYS A 5 -3.42 9.44 -1.52
C LYS A 5 -4.10 8.69 -2.68
N LYS A 6 -3.35 7.88 -3.41
CA LYS A 6 -3.85 7.09 -4.53
C LYS A 6 -3.96 5.63 -4.14
N ARG A 7 -4.94 4.94 -4.71
CA ARG A 7 -5.16 3.51 -4.53
C ARG A 7 -5.19 2.83 -5.88
N LEU A 8 -4.54 1.67 -5.98
CA LEU A 8 -4.55 0.81 -7.16
C LEU A 8 -5.58 -0.29 -6.98
N ASP A 9 -6.56 -0.31 -7.86
CA ASP A 9 -7.51 -1.42 -7.93
C ASP A 9 -6.86 -2.59 -8.66
N LEU A 10 -6.55 -3.66 -7.94
CA LEU A 10 -6.07 -4.92 -8.49
C LEU A 10 -7.23 -5.75 -9.06
N ALA A 11 -6.91 -6.90 -9.65
CA ALA A 11 -7.88 -7.81 -10.24
C ALA A 11 -8.99 -8.25 -9.26
N GLY A 12 -8.64 -8.53 -7.99
CA GLY A 12 -9.60 -8.92 -6.95
C GLY A 12 -10.70 -7.89 -6.72
N PRO A 13 -10.38 -6.65 -6.33
CA PRO A 13 -11.37 -5.59 -6.14
C PRO A 13 -12.18 -5.26 -7.40
N LEU A 14 -11.56 -5.28 -8.58
CA LEU A 14 -12.24 -5.04 -9.85
C LEU A 14 -13.27 -6.13 -10.17
N LEU A 15 -12.87 -7.40 -10.05
CA LEU A 15 -13.78 -8.53 -10.27
C LEU A 15 -14.89 -8.57 -9.23
N ALA A 16 -14.59 -8.29 -7.97
CA ALA A 16 -15.60 -8.25 -6.91
C ALA A 16 -16.64 -7.15 -7.16
N SER A 17 -16.22 -5.97 -7.57
CA SER A 17 -17.11 -4.87 -7.94
C SER A 17 -18.05 -5.25 -9.09
N LEU A 18 -17.48 -5.84 -10.14
CA LEU A 18 -18.25 -6.32 -11.31
C LEU A 18 -19.25 -7.41 -10.89
N PHE A 19 -18.81 -8.41 -10.13
CA PHE A 19 -19.68 -9.49 -9.67
C PHE A 19 -20.82 -8.97 -8.81
N ARG A 20 -20.56 -8.08 -7.86
CA ARG A 20 -21.61 -7.47 -7.02
C ARG A 20 -22.64 -6.71 -7.85
N MET A 21 -22.20 -6.01 -8.89
CA MET A 21 -23.11 -5.30 -9.79
C MET A 21 -24.01 -6.27 -10.55
N LEU A 22 -23.43 -7.34 -11.10
CA LEU A 22 -24.18 -8.37 -11.85
C LEU A 22 -25.13 -9.16 -10.93
N PHE A 23 -24.71 -9.45 -9.71
CA PHE A 23 -25.55 -10.11 -8.72
C PHE A 23 -26.75 -9.24 -8.30
N ARG A 24 -26.51 -7.95 -8.07
CA ARG A 24 -27.61 -6.98 -7.81
C ARG A 24 -28.58 -6.90 -8.99
N LYS A 25 -28.09 -6.98 -10.20
CA LYS A 25 -28.94 -7.04 -11.42
C LYS A 25 -29.79 -8.30 -11.41
N LEU A 26 -29.19 -9.46 -11.15
CA LEU A 26 -29.90 -10.72 -11.04
C LEU A 26 -31.01 -10.67 -9.99
N THR A 27 -30.70 -10.23 -8.77
CA THR A 27 -31.71 -10.11 -7.68
C THR A 27 -32.85 -9.15 -8.03
N LYS A 28 -32.51 -8.05 -8.69
CA LYS A 28 -33.53 -7.09 -9.18
C LYS A 28 -34.42 -7.67 -10.28
N ASP A 29 -33.85 -8.50 -11.16
CA ASP A 29 -34.62 -9.17 -12.20
C ASP A 29 -35.54 -10.25 -11.61
N VAL A 30 -35.10 -10.99 -10.59
CA VAL A 30 -35.92 -11.94 -9.82
C VAL A 30 -37.06 -11.21 -9.11
N TYR A 31 -36.79 -10.09 -8.47
CA TYR A 31 -37.82 -9.28 -7.81
C TYR A 31 -38.87 -8.78 -8.80
N ARG A 32 -38.46 -8.27 -9.96
CA ARG A 32 -39.39 -7.82 -11.01
C ARG A 32 -40.25 -8.96 -11.55
N TYR A 33 -39.67 -10.16 -11.69
CA TYR A 33 -40.42 -11.33 -12.13
C TYR A 33 -41.44 -11.74 -11.07
N LEU A 34 -41.07 -11.75 -9.79
CA LEU A 34 -42.00 -12.01 -8.68
C LEU A 34 -43.15 -10.99 -8.67
N GLN A 35 -42.84 -9.70 -8.75
CA GLN A 35 -43.83 -8.65 -8.80
C GLN A 35 -44.83 -8.88 -9.96
N LYS A 36 -44.33 -9.21 -11.14
CA LYS A 36 -45.15 -9.53 -12.31
C LYS A 36 -46.02 -10.76 -12.09
N CYS A 37 -45.51 -11.81 -11.43
CA CYS A 37 -46.30 -12.99 -11.09
C CYS A 37 -47.45 -12.65 -10.13
N VAL A 38 -47.21 -11.81 -9.13
CA VAL A 38 -48.25 -11.34 -8.19
C VAL A 38 -49.33 -10.52 -8.92
N GLU A 39 -48.93 -9.58 -9.79
CA GLU A 39 -49.83 -8.74 -10.56
C GLU A 39 -50.67 -9.56 -11.55
N THR A 40 -50.11 -10.64 -12.10
CA THR A 40 -50.82 -11.50 -13.06
C THR A 40 -51.45 -12.74 -12.46
N HIS A 41 -51.41 -12.90 -11.13
CA HIS A 41 -51.90 -14.09 -10.39
C HIS A 41 -51.34 -15.41 -10.92
N LYS A 42 -50.07 -15.41 -11.37
CA LYS A 42 -49.35 -16.64 -11.86
C LYS A 42 -48.52 -17.19 -10.74
N GLU A 43 -48.34 -18.52 -10.75
CA GLU A 43 -47.42 -19.17 -9.83
C GLU A 43 -45.99 -18.74 -10.09
N PHE A 44 -45.24 -18.49 -9.00
CA PHE A 44 -43.85 -18.16 -9.05
C PHE A 44 -42.99 -19.40 -9.27
N ASN A 45 -42.23 -19.43 -10.36
CA ASN A 45 -41.30 -20.49 -10.66
C ASN A 45 -39.85 -19.99 -10.49
N PHE A 46 -39.17 -20.51 -9.48
CA PHE A 46 -37.81 -20.12 -9.14
C PHE A 46 -36.80 -20.34 -10.30
N ASN A 47 -36.92 -21.46 -10.99
CA ASN A 47 -36.00 -21.80 -12.10
C ASN A 47 -36.13 -20.83 -13.29
N LEU A 48 -37.32 -20.26 -13.50
CA LEU A 48 -37.52 -19.23 -14.51
C LEU A 48 -37.11 -17.83 -14.04
N ALA A 49 -37.18 -17.60 -12.73
CA ALA A 49 -36.80 -16.33 -12.13
C ALA A 49 -35.28 -16.13 -12.13
N VAL A 50 -34.52 -17.16 -11.78
CA VAL A 50 -33.06 -17.09 -11.67
C VAL A 50 -32.41 -17.42 -13.03
N LYS A 51 -31.94 -16.38 -13.70
CA LYS A 51 -31.24 -16.50 -14.98
C LYS A 51 -29.72 -16.43 -14.78
N ALA A 52 -29.07 -17.59 -14.65
CA ALA A 52 -27.63 -17.70 -14.48
C ALA A 52 -26.82 -16.96 -15.57
N ASN A 53 -27.35 -16.89 -16.79
CA ASN A 53 -26.73 -16.20 -17.93
C ASN A 53 -26.50 -14.70 -17.67
N THR A 54 -27.23 -14.07 -16.75
CA THR A 54 -27.02 -12.65 -16.40
C THR A 54 -25.60 -12.42 -15.88
N ILE A 55 -25.12 -13.27 -14.99
CA ILE A 55 -23.77 -13.17 -14.43
C ILE A 55 -22.73 -13.61 -15.48
N THR A 56 -22.93 -14.78 -16.09
CA THR A 56 -21.99 -15.35 -17.07
C THR A 56 -21.76 -14.40 -18.25
N ASN A 57 -22.83 -13.90 -18.86
CA ASN A 57 -22.72 -13.00 -20.00
C ASN A 57 -22.14 -11.64 -19.62
N GLY A 58 -22.47 -11.14 -18.43
CA GLY A 58 -21.90 -9.89 -17.92
C GLY A 58 -20.39 -9.98 -17.69
N LEU A 59 -19.92 -11.06 -17.08
CA LEU A 59 -18.49 -11.32 -16.88
C LEU A 59 -17.75 -11.47 -18.21
N LYS A 60 -18.29 -12.31 -19.12
CA LYS A 60 -17.70 -12.50 -20.47
C LYS A 60 -17.60 -11.19 -21.23
N TYR A 61 -18.64 -10.36 -21.20
CA TYR A 61 -18.65 -9.07 -21.89
C TYR A 61 -17.55 -8.14 -21.35
N SER A 62 -17.48 -7.96 -20.03
CA SER A 62 -16.49 -7.06 -19.42
C SER A 62 -15.07 -7.53 -19.65
N LEU A 63 -14.79 -8.83 -19.55
CA LEU A 63 -13.48 -9.40 -19.82
C LEU A 63 -13.09 -9.31 -21.29
N ALA A 64 -14.04 -9.50 -22.23
CA ALA A 64 -13.75 -9.46 -23.64
C ALA A 64 -13.56 -8.04 -24.19
N THR A 65 -14.34 -7.07 -23.72
CA THR A 65 -14.33 -5.70 -24.23
C THR A 65 -13.45 -4.74 -23.45
N GLY A 66 -13.09 -5.08 -22.21
CA GLY A 66 -12.42 -4.18 -21.30
C GLY A 66 -13.30 -3.09 -20.70
N ASN A 67 -14.60 -3.08 -21.02
CA ASN A 67 -15.56 -2.14 -20.46
C ASN A 67 -16.09 -2.67 -19.13
N TRP A 68 -15.68 -2.05 -18.03
CA TRP A 68 -15.99 -2.52 -16.69
C TRP A 68 -17.19 -1.80 -16.12
N GLY A 69 -18.37 -2.41 -16.26
CA GLY A 69 -19.62 -1.83 -15.81
C GLY A 69 -20.85 -2.36 -16.55
N ASP A 70 -21.98 -1.71 -16.33
CA ASP A 70 -23.24 -2.06 -17.00
C ASP A 70 -23.22 -1.63 -18.47
N GLN A 71 -23.53 -2.54 -19.37
CA GLN A 71 -23.67 -2.28 -20.82
C GLN A 71 -24.58 -1.11 -21.16
N LYS A 72 -25.64 -0.92 -20.35
CA LYS A 72 -26.63 0.16 -20.54
C LYS A 72 -26.15 1.54 -20.07
N LYS A 73 -25.06 1.58 -19.28
CA LYS A 73 -24.46 2.81 -18.75
C LYS A 73 -23.03 3.00 -19.27
N SER A 74 -22.83 2.86 -20.58
CA SER A 74 -21.50 2.91 -21.20
C SER A 74 -20.71 4.18 -20.87
N MET A 75 -21.36 5.30 -20.64
CA MET A 75 -20.72 6.57 -20.26
C MET A 75 -20.10 6.58 -18.85
N SER A 76 -20.55 5.70 -17.94
CA SER A 76 -20.02 5.61 -16.56
C SER A 76 -19.12 4.39 -16.36
N SER A 77 -18.92 3.55 -17.36
CA SER A 77 -18.07 2.37 -17.27
C SER A 77 -16.59 2.75 -17.45
N LYS A 78 -15.73 2.12 -16.67
CA LYS A 78 -14.28 2.22 -16.88
C LYS A 78 -13.91 1.45 -18.15
N ALA A 79 -13.21 2.07 -19.07
CA ALA A 79 -12.75 1.46 -20.31
C ALA A 79 -11.29 0.99 -20.19
N GLY A 80 -10.92 -0.04 -20.97
CA GLY A 80 -9.55 -0.53 -21.06
C GLY A 80 -9.02 -1.22 -19.79
N VAL A 81 -9.91 -1.73 -18.95
CA VAL A 81 -9.55 -2.46 -17.73
C VAL A 81 -8.96 -3.83 -18.07
N SER A 82 -9.63 -4.58 -18.94
CA SER A 82 -9.11 -5.83 -19.49
C SER A 82 -8.47 -5.55 -20.84
N GLN A 83 -7.26 -6.09 -21.04
CA GLN A 83 -6.48 -5.91 -22.27
C GLN A 83 -5.89 -7.24 -22.71
N VAL A 84 -5.66 -7.39 -24.02
CA VAL A 84 -4.95 -8.54 -24.57
C VAL A 84 -3.51 -8.48 -24.11
N LEU A 85 -3.05 -9.55 -23.46
CA LEU A 85 -1.70 -9.60 -22.91
C LEU A 85 -0.65 -9.59 -24.02
N ASN A 86 0.34 -8.71 -23.85
CA ASN A 86 1.46 -8.61 -24.79
C ASN A 86 2.40 -9.81 -24.62
N ARG A 87 2.72 -10.48 -25.75
CA ARG A 87 3.55 -11.68 -25.80
C ARG A 87 4.74 -11.54 -26.76
N TYR A 88 5.22 -10.32 -27.01
CA TYR A 88 6.40 -10.14 -27.89
C TYR A 88 7.67 -10.70 -27.25
N THR A 89 7.89 -10.42 -25.98
CA THR A 89 9.03 -10.91 -25.21
C THR A 89 8.60 -11.24 -23.78
N PHE A 90 9.41 -11.96 -23.02
CA PHE A 90 9.17 -12.20 -21.61
C PHE A 90 9.08 -10.89 -20.81
N ALA A 91 9.99 -9.95 -21.08
CA ALA A 91 9.99 -8.64 -20.45
C ALA A 91 8.72 -7.83 -20.75
N SER A 92 8.20 -7.87 -22.00
CA SER A 92 6.98 -7.16 -22.36
C SER A 92 5.76 -7.71 -21.64
N THR A 93 5.70 -9.02 -21.44
CA THR A 93 4.63 -9.66 -20.67
C THR A 93 4.64 -9.22 -19.21
N LEU A 94 5.80 -9.24 -18.55
CA LEU A 94 5.95 -8.78 -17.17
C LEU A 94 5.61 -7.30 -17.02
N SER A 95 6.10 -6.46 -17.92
CA SER A 95 5.78 -5.03 -17.93
C SER A 95 4.29 -4.80 -18.08
N HIS A 96 3.61 -5.49 -18.97
CA HIS A 96 2.17 -5.36 -19.17
C HIS A 96 1.36 -5.75 -17.93
N LEU A 97 1.76 -6.83 -17.23
CA LEU A 97 1.11 -7.28 -15.99
C LEU A 97 1.27 -6.30 -14.82
N ARG A 98 2.30 -5.48 -14.85
CA ARG A 98 2.62 -4.50 -13.80
C ARG A 98 2.29 -3.07 -14.17
N ARG A 99 1.40 -2.88 -15.14
CA ARG A 99 1.04 -1.57 -15.68
C ARG A 99 -0.11 -0.95 -14.92
N CYS A 100 0.02 0.36 -14.63
CA CYS A 100 -0.98 1.16 -13.95
C CYS A 100 -1.57 2.17 -14.93
N ASN A 101 -2.89 2.26 -14.99
CA ASN A 101 -3.59 3.24 -15.80
C ASN A 101 -4.29 4.27 -14.92
N THR A 102 -4.13 5.54 -15.24
CA THR A 102 -4.86 6.62 -14.58
C THR A 102 -6.12 6.93 -15.41
N PRO A 103 -7.33 6.86 -14.82
CA PRO A 103 -8.59 7.03 -15.54
C PRO A 103 -8.90 8.51 -15.80
N LEU A 104 -7.98 9.23 -16.42
CA LEU A 104 -8.17 10.62 -16.88
C LEU A 104 -8.37 10.64 -18.39
N GLY A 105 -9.24 11.54 -18.88
CA GLY A 105 -9.38 11.77 -20.30
C GLY A 105 -8.04 12.17 -20.93
N ARG A 106 -7.61 11.43 -21.95
CA ARG A 106 -6.31 11.64 -22.62
C ARG A 106 -6.23 12.96 -23.35
N GLU A 107 -7.37 13.55 -23.66
CA GLU A 107 -7.51 14.84 -24.37
C GLU A 107 -7.29 16.04 -23.46
N GLY A 108 -7.35 15.85 -22.14
CA GLY A 108 -7.09 16.90 -21.16
C GLY A 108 -5.64 17.37 -21.18
N LYS A 109 -5.41 18.68 -21.34
CA LYS A 109 -4.08 19.32 -21.29
C LYS A 109 -3.55 19.49 -19.86
N ILE A 110 -3.98 18.66 -18.91
CA ILE A 110 -3.56 18.75 -17.50
C ILE A 110 -2.17 18.16 -17.37
N ALA A 111 -1.18 18.99 -17.10
CA ALA A 111 0.22 18.57 -17.01
C ALA A 111 0.58 17.85 -15.70
N LYS A 112 0.01 18.26 -14.57
CA LYS A 112 0.38 17.76 -13.23
C LYS A 112 0.34 16.23 -13.06
N PRO A 113 -0.73 15.50 -13.45
CA PRO A 113 -0.78 14.05 -13.26
C PRO A 113 0.18 13.28 -14.18
N ARG A 114 0.77 13.94 -15.18
CA ARG A 114 1.75 13.37 -16.11
C ARG A 114 3.17 13.48 -15.61
N GLN A 115 3.42 14.37 -14.67
CA GLN A 115 4.76 14.62 -14.12
C GLN A 115 5.14 13.50 -13.14
N LEU A 116 6.44 13.22 -13.05
CA LEU A 116 7.01 12.34 -12.05
C LEU A 116 7.01 13.06 -10.71
N HIS A 117 6.23 12.55 -9.76
CA HIS A 117 6.16 13.11 -8.40
C HIS A 117 7.20 12.45 -7.50
N ASN A 118 7.72 13.17 -6.52
CA ASN A 118 8.73 12.66 -5.60
C ASN A 118 8.28 11.41 -4.83
N THR A 119 6.98 11.31 -4.52
CA THR A 119 6.39 10.15 -3.83
C THR A 119 6.30 8.88 -4.69
N HIS A 120 6.67 8.95 -5.95
CA HIS A 120 6.82 7.79 -6.83
C HIS A 120 8.10 6.99 -6.58
N TRP A 121 9.03 7.51 -5.78
CA TRP A 121 10.29 6.84 -5.51
C TRP A 121 10.10 5.42 -4.98
N GLY A 122 10.69 4.45 -5.67
CA GLY A 122 10.58 3.03 -5.33
C GLY A 122 9.21 2.39 -5.55
N MET A 123 8.19 3.15 -5.93
CA MET A 123 6.83 2.67 -6.18
C MET A 123 6.54 2.52 -7.67
N VAL A 124 6.97 3.50 -8.46
CA VAL A 124 6.74 3.58 -9.91
C VAL A 124 8.07 3.71 -10.63
N CYS A 125 8.23 3.02 -11.75
CA CYS A 125 9.39 3.16 -12.62
C CYS A 125 9.49 4.59 -13.16
N PRO A 126 10.60 5.29 -12.99
CA PRO A 126 10.72 6.68 -13.46
C PRO A 126 10.90 6.80 -14.98
N ALA A 127 11.27 5.71 -15.66
CA ALA A 127 11.63 5.73 -17.07
C ALA A 127 10.55 5.13 -17.98
N GLU A 128 9.83 4.12 -17.52
CA GLU A 128 8.88 3.40 -18.37
C GLU A 128 7.52 4.09 -18.40
N THR A 129 7.24 4.78 -19.49
CA THR A 129 5.95 5.40 -19.80
C THR A 129 5.78 5.47 -21.32
N PRO A 130 4.57 5.32 -21.86
CA PRO A 130 4.34 5.46 -23.30
C PRO A 130 4.59 6.90 -23.76
N GLU A 131 4.91 7.02 -25.04
CA GLU A 131 5.02 8.31 -25.71
C GLU A 131 3.65 8.79 -26.22
N GLY A 132 3.49 10.09 -26.40
CA GLY A 132 2.27 10.69 -26.96
C GLY A 132 1.19 10.99 -25.92
N GLN A 133 -0.07 10.74 -26.27
CA GLN A 133 -1.23 11.15 -25.47
C GLN A 133 -1.30 10.52 -24.07
N ALA A 134 -0.78 9.30 -23.91
CA ALA A 134 -0.79 8.57 -22.65
C ALA A 134 0.47 8.80 -21.78
N CYS A 135 1.38 9.66 -22.22
CA CYS A 135 2.63 9.95 -21.50
C CYS A 135 2.34 10.36 -20.05
N GLY A 136 2.95 9.69 -19.08
CA GLY A 136 2.80 9.96 -17.65
C GLY A 136 1.47 9.52 -17.03
N LEU A 137 0.46 9.17 -17.82
CA LEU A 137 -0.82 8.64 -17.33
C LEU A 137 -0.81 7.12 -17.19
N VAL A 138 -0.09 6.44 -18.07
CA VAL A 138 0.19 5.02 -17.95
C VAL A 138 1.56 4.86 -17.32
N LYS A 139 1.60 4.19 -16.18
CA LYS A 139 2.80 4.01 -15.35
C LYS A 139 3.07 2.52 -15.19
N ASN A 140 4.29 2.19 -14.84
CA ASN A 140 4.67 0.83 -14.54
C ASN A 140 5.20 0.75 -13.11
N LEU A 141 4.84 -0.31 -12.37
CA LEU A 141 5.31 -0.50 -11.00
C LEU A 141 6.81 -0.77 -10.97
N ALA A 142 7.50 -0.23 -9.99
CA ALA A 142 8.89 -0.57 -9.71
C ALA A 142 9.02 -2.05 -9.34
N LEU A 143 10.19 -2.66 -9.59
CA LEU A 143 10.35 -4.12 -9.47
C LEU A 143 10.07 -4.66 -8.06
N MET A 144 10.46 -3.93 -7.03
CA MET A 144 10.29 -4.35 -5.62
C MET A 144 8.99 -3.83 -5.00
N SER A 145 8.21 -3.02 -5.71
CA SER A 145 6.95 -2.51 -5.18
C SER A 145 5.90 -3.61 -5.08
N CYS A 146 5.08 -3.52 -4.03
CA CYS A 146 3.93 -4.39 -3.79
C CYS A 146 2.69 -3.54 -3.49
N ILE A 147 1.53 -4.16 -3.60
CA ILE A 147 0.25 -3.50 -3.37
C ILE A 147 -0.45 -4.20 -2.21
N SER A 148 -0.94 -3.42 -1.25
CA SER A 148 -1.63 -3.97 -0.10
C SER A 148 -2.94 -4.67 -0.51
N VAL A 149 -3.18 -5.83 0.06
CA VAL A 149 -4.43 -6.60 -0.12
C VAL A 149 -5.53 -6.07 0.79
N GLY A 150 -5.14 -5.47 1.90
CA GLY A 150 -6.03 -4.97 2.93
C GLY A 150 -6.26 -5.96 4.06
N SER A 151 -6.50 -5.42 5.24
CA SER A 151 -6.85 -6.18 6.44
C SER A 151 -8.06 -5.56 7.12
N PRO A 152 -8.83 -6.33 7.91
CA PRO A 152 -9.96 -5.79 8.65
C PRO A 152 -9.49 -4.76 9.69
N SER A 153 -10.22 -3.64 9.80
CA SER A 153 -9.93 -2.58 10.76
C SER A 153 -10.42 -2.84 12.20
N PRO A 154 -11.51 -3.60 12.48
CA PRO A 154 -12.03 -3.77 13.82
C PRO A 154 -11.00 -4.22 14.86
N PRO A 155 -10.13 -5.22 14.61
CA PRO A 155 -9.11 -5.62 15.59
C PRO A 155 -8.13 -4.52 15.95
N VAL A 156 -7.81 -3.64 14.98
CA VAL A 156 -6.94 -2.48 15.22
C VAL A 156 -7.65 -1.43 16.07
N ILE A 157 -8.94 -1.25 15.87
CA ILE A 157 -9.76 -0.30 16.66
C ILE A 157 -9.87 -0.78 18.11
N GLU A 158 -10.20 -2.05 18.33
CA GLU A 158 -10.27 -2.66 19.67
C GLU A 158 -8.93 -2.52 20.41
N PHE A 159 -7.82 -2.78 19.71
CA PHE A 159 -6.49 -2.57 20.27
C PHE A 159 -6.26 -1.10 20.69
N LEU A 160 -6.68 -0.12 19.87
CA LEU A 160 -6.53 1.29 20.19
C LEU A 160 -7.35 1.70 21.44
N GLU A 161 -8.57 1.17 21.57
CA GLU A 161 -9.44 1.39 22.73
C GLU A 161 -8.81 0.84 24.02
N GLU A 162 -8.25 -0.36 23.98
CA GLU A 162 -7.54 -0.96 25.11
C GLU A 162 -6.27 -0.18 25.49
N TRP A 163 -5.62 0.47 24.53
CA TRP A 163 -4.37 1.22 24.72
C TRP A 163 -4.57 2.71 24.96
N GLY A 164 -5.75 3.12 25.40
CA GLY A 164 -6.00 4.46 25.90
C GLY A 164 -6.47 5.46 24.86
N LEU A 165 -7.16 4.99 23.83
CA LEU A 165 -7.92 5.86 22.93
C LEU A 165 -9.12 6.42 23.72
N GLU A 166 -9.18 7.74 23.84
CA GLU A 166 -10.33 8.44 24.44
C GLU A 166 -11.33 8.77 23.32
N SER A 167 -12.61 8.48 23.56
CA SER A 167 -13.66 8.83 22.62
C SER A 167 -13.81 10.35 22.47
N LEU A 168 -14.42 10.79 21.37
CA LEU A 168 -14.64 12.22 21.13
C LEU A 168 -15.57 12.84 22.19
N GLU A 169 -16.52 12.06 22.71
CA GLU A 169 -17.48 12.50 23.73
C GLU A 169 -16.77 12.71 25.09
N GLU A 170 -15.92 11.79 25.48
CA GLU A 170 -15.15 11.86 26.72
C GLU A 170 -14.20 13.06 26.75
N ASN A 171 -13.64 13.40 25.59
CA ASN A 171 -12.64 14.47 25.48
C ASN A 171 -13.25 15.85 25.11
N ALA A 172 -14.56 15.95 24.91
CA ALA A 172 -15.23 17.20 24.53
C ALA A 172 -15.01 18.36 25.55
N HIS A 173 -14.69 18.03 26.78
CA HIS A 173 -14.46 19.00 27.87
C HIS A 173 -12.98 19.11 28.30
N SER A 174 -12.08 18.38 27.65
CA SER A 174 -10.66 18.39 28.01
C SER A 174 -9.92 19.51 27.28
N ALA A 175 -9.27 20.39 28.02
CA ALA A 175 -8.41 21.45 27.48
C ALA A 175 -6.98 21.00 27.15
N SER A 176 -6.65 19.71 27.35
CA SER A 176 -5.28 19.21 27.13
C SER A 176 -4.98 19.00 25.66
N PRO A 177 -3.75 19.29 25.19
CA PRO A 177 -3.35 19.09 23.80
C PRO A 177 -3.21 17.59 23.52
N CYS A 178 -4.24 16.99 22.92
CA CYS A 178 -4.27 15.58 22.52
C CYS A 178 -3.99 15.41 21.02
N THR A 179 -3.55 14.21 20.66
CA THR A 179 -3.35 13.84 19.25
C THR A 179 -4.59 13.14 18.72
N LYS A 180 -5.11 13.61 17.61
CA LYS A 180 -6.26 12.99 16.92
C LYS A 180 -5.86 11.66 16.32
N VAL A 181 -6.70 10.65 16.46
CA VAL A 181 -6.47 9.31 15.91
C VAL A 181 -7.49 9.00 14.82
N PHE A 182 -6.95 8.68 13.64
CA PHE A 182 -7.73 8.32 12.45
C PHE A 182 -7.42 6.88 12.04
N VAL A 183 -8.45 6.13 11.70
CA VAL A 183 -8.32 4.81 11.08
C VAL A 183 -9.08 4.82 9.76
N ASN A 184 -8.39 4.59 8.67
CA ASN A 184 -8.95 4.64 7.31
C ASN A 184 -9.73 5.93 7.02
N GLY A 185 -9.25 7.06 7.51
CA GLY A 185 -9.86 8.37 7.31
C GLY A 185 -11.01 8.71 8.28
N VAL A 186 -11.40 7.80 9.16
CA VAL A 186 -12.42 8.05 10.19
C VAL A 186 -11.73 8.53 11.47
N TRP A 187 -12.15 9.66 11.99
CA TRP A 187 -11.69 10.16 13.28
C TRP A 187 -12.38 9.41 14.42
N LEU A 188 -11.63 8.53 15.09
CA LEU A 188 -12.15 7.68 16.16
C LEU A 188 -12.13 8.36 17.53
N GLY A 189 -11.06 9.09 17.81
CA GLY A 189 -10.85 9.69 19.11
C GLY A 189 -9.53 10.42 19.20
N VAL A 190 -9.04 10.57 20.42
CA VAL A 190 -7.79 11.25 20.72
C VAL A 190 -6.91 10.39 21.65
N HIS A 191 -5.62 10.60 21.59
CA HIS A 191 -4.67 9.90 22.44
C HIS A 191 -3.67 10.89 23.06
N ARG A 192 -3.32 10.68 24.34
CA ARG A 192 -2.43 11.59 25.10
C ARG A 192 -0.96 11.32 24.85
N ASP A 193 -0.56 10.05 24.70
CA ASP A 193 0.83 9.66 24.40
C ASP A 193 0.95 8.94 23.05
N PRO A 194 0.93 9.68 21.93
CA PRO A 194 1.04 9.08 20.61
C PRO A 194 2.42 8.48 20.34
N ALA A 195 3.47 8.92 21.04
CA ALA A 195 4.82 8.42 20.82
C ALA A 195 4.96 6.96 21.30
N HIS A 196 4.41 6.66 22.46
CA HIS A 196 4.40 5.31 23.01
C HIS A 196 3.49 4.40 22.18
N LEU A 197 2.30 4.87 21.84
CA LEU A 197 1.35 4.12 21.01
C LEU A 197 1.96 3.72 19.67
N VAL A 198 2.57 4.65 18.94
CA VAL A 198 3.22 4.37 17.65
C VAL A 198 4.34 3.36 17.77
N ARG A 199 5.18 3.49 18.81
CA ARG A 199 6.27 2.51 19.06
C ARG A 199 5.71 1.11 19.31
N THR A 200 4.63 1.01 20.08
CA THR A 200 3.99 -0.28 20.37
C THR A 200 3.38 -0.89 19.14
N ILE A 201 2.62 -0.14 18.34
CA ILE A 201 2.02 -0.63 17.10
C ILE A 201 3.09 -1.10 16.12
N LYS A 202 4.17 -0.32 15.94
CA LYS A 202 5.28 -0.71 15.07
C LYS A 202 5.98 -1.98 15.56
N LYS A 203 6.14 -2.15 16.88
CA LYS A 203 6.71 -3.37 17.48
C LYS A 203 5.83 -4.59 17.24
N LEU A 204 4.50 -4.45 17.35
CA LEU A 204 3.54 -5.53 17.08
C LEU A 204 3.51 -5.88 15.59
N ARG A 205 3.58 -4.88 14.71
CA ARG A 205 3.68 -5.11 13.27
C ARG A 205 4.95 -5.89 12.89
N ARG A 206 6.10 -5.56 13.49
CA ARG A 206 7.38 -6.26 13.29
C ARG A 206 7.41 -7.67 13.82
N LYS A 207 6.52 -8.00 14.77
CA LYS A 207 6.34 -9.35 15.32
C LYS A 207 5.26 -10.16 14.59
N ASP A 208 4.61 -9.59 13.58
CA ASP A 208 3.48 -10.17 12.87
C ASP A 208 2.22 -10.38 13.73
N ASP A 209 2.13 -9.75 14.90
CA ASP A 209 0.91 -9.72 15.72
C ASP A 209 -0.17 -8.83 15.06
N ILE A 210 0.26 -7.80 14.34
CA ILE A 210 -0.54 -6.97 13.47
C ILE A 210 -0.06 -7.20 12.03
N SER A 211 -0.97 -7.20 11.05
CA SER A 211 -0.61 -7.37 9.64
C SER A 211 0.51 -6.44 9.22
N SER A 212 1.51 -6.97 8.53
CA SER A 212 2.65 -6.21 7.99
C SER A 212 2.27 -5.10 7.01
N GLU A 213 1.05 -5.15 6.46
CA GLU A 213 0.53 -4.15 5.52
C GLU A 213 -0.08 -2.92 6.21
N VAL A 214 -0.30 -2.94 7.53
CA VAL A 214 -0.86 -1.81 8.27
C VAL A 214 0.13 -0.66 8.28
N SER A 215 -0.30 0.49 7.79
CA SER A 215 0.50 1.72 7.78
C SER A 215 0.22 2.57 9.01
N VAL A 216 1.26 3.13 9.60
CA VAL A 216 1.21 3.97 10.80
C VAL A 216 1.92 5.28 10.51
N VAL A 217 1.17 6.36 10.39
CA VAL A 217 1.68 7.69 10.06
C VAL A 217 1.42 8.63 11.23
N ARG A 218 2.48 9.18 11.81
CA ARG A 218 2.38 10.20 12.85
C ARG A 218 2.79 11.55 12.30
N ASP A 219 1.86 12.49 12.23
CA ASP A 219 2.13 13.89 11.96
C ASP A 219 2.25 14.65 13.28
N ILE A 220 3.48 15.07 13.61
CA ILE A 220 3.77 15.79 14.85
C ILE A 220 3.27 17.22 14.78
N ARG A 221 3.30 17.86 13.62
CA ARG A 221 2.89 19.26 13.43
C ARG A 221 1.39 19.43 13.57
N GLU A 222 0.63 18.58 12.86
CA GLU A 222 -0.84 18.62 12.89
C GLU A 222 -1.42 17.86 14.10
N ARG A 223 -0.59 17.19 14.89
CA ARG A 223 -0.99 16.33 16.01
C ARG A 223 -2.03 15.29 15.56
N GLU A 224 -1.67 14.55 14.53
CA GLU A 224 -2.51 13.50 13.96
C GLU A 224 -1.75 12.17 13.93
N LEU A 225 -2.46 11.12 14.29
CA LEU A 225 -2.04 9.73 14.07
C LEU A 225 -3.00 9.10 13.09
N ARG A 226 -2.49 8.66 11.95
CA ARG A 226 -3.28 8.05 10.88
C ARG A 226 -2.85 6.60 10.70
N LEU A 227 -3.81 5.70 10.76
CA LEU A 227 -3.63 4.27 10.50
C LEU A 227 -4.40 3.89 9.25
N TYR A 228 -3.75 3.13 8.39
CA TYR A 228 -4.35 2.63 7.16
C TYR A 228 -4.25 1.12 7.10
N THR A 229 -5.38 0.47 6.89
CA THR A 229 -5.50 -0.99 6.73
C THR A 229 -6.14 -1.37 5.40
N ASP A 230 -6.51 -0.40 4.57
CA ASP A 230 -7.22 -0.59 3.31
C ASP A 230 -6.35 -1.23 2.23
N ALA A 231 -6.99 -1.79 1.21
CA ALA A 231 -6.33 -2.34 0.03
C ALA A 231 -5.91 -1.23 -0.95
N GLY A 232 -4.97 -1.57 -1.82
CA GLY A 232 -4.62 -0.72 -2.96
C GLY A 232 -3.53 0.31 -2.69
N ARG A 233 -2.94 0.33 -1.50
CA ARG A 233 -1.78 1.16 -1.21
C ARG A 233 -0.53 0.53 -1.81
N VAL A 234 0.26 1.33 -2.51
CA VAL A 234 1.55 0.87 -3.03
C VAL A 234 2.60 1.03 -1.95
N CYS A 235 3.34 -0.03 -1.67
CA CYS A 235 4.38 -0.08 -0.67
C CYS A 235 5.65 -0.71 -1.24
N ARG A 236 6.75 -0.50 -0.54
CA ARG A 236 8.04 -1.11 -0.85
C ARG A 236 8.69 -1.69 0.40
N PRO A 237 9.46 -2.79 0.25
CA PRO A 237 10.19 -3.37 1.36
C PRO A 237 11.46 -2.57 1.65
N LEU A 238 11.71 -2.34 2.94
CA LEU A 238 12.95 -1.72 3.43
C LEU A 238 13.51 -2.51 4.60
N PHE A 239 14.83 -2.56 4.71
CA PHE A 239 15.48 -3.16 5.87
C PHE A 239 15.33 -2.27 7.10
N ILE A 240 15.04 -2.88 8.23
CA ILE A 240 14.90 -2.19 9.51
C ILE A 240 16.28 -1.90 10.06
N VAL A 241 16.47 -0.68 10.56
CA VAL A 241 17.67 -0.21 11.23
C VAL A 241 17.35 0.05 12.69
N GLU A 242 18.10 -0.58 13.58
CA GLU A 242 18.05 -0.36 15.02
C GLU A 242 19.44 0.00 15.54
N ASN A 243 19.53 1.04 16.37
CA ASN A 243 20.80 1.53 16.91
C ASN A 243 21.87 1.80 15.83
N GLN A 244 21.47 2.35 14.68
CA GLN A 244 22.33 2.63 13.53
C GLN A 244 22.99 1.38 12.92
N GLN A 245 22.39 0.22 13.13
CA GLN A 245 22.81 -1.04 12.53
C GLN A 245 21.63 -1.74 11.85
N LEU A 246 21.91 -2.45 10.77
CA LEU A 246 20.91 -3.31 10.14
C LEU A 246 20.53 -4.46 11.08
N VAL A 247 19.24 -4.71 11.21
CA VAL A 247 18.71 -5.91 11.86
C VAL A 247 19.07 -7.17 11.05
N LEU A 248 19.22 -7.02 9.71
CA LEU A 248 19.69 -8.08 8.83
C LEU A 248 21.12 -8.53 9.22
N GLN A 249 21.26 -9.81 9.51
CA GLN A 249 22.56 -10.42 9.90
C GLN A 249 22.96 -11.47 8.88
N LYS A 250 24.26 -11.80 8.85
CA LYS A 250 24.83 -12.86 7.99
C LYS A 250 24.12 -14.22 8.15
N LYS A 251 23.56 -14.50 9.35
CA LYS A 251 22.77 -15.72 9.59
C LYS A 251 21.52 -15.80 8.72
N HIS A 252 20.79 -14.69 8.55
CA HIS A 252 19.58 -14.63 7.72
C HIS A 252 19.91 -14.92 6.24
N ILE A 253 21.05 -14.37 5.76
CA ILE A 253 21.51 -14.62 4.39
C ILE A 253 21.89 -16.10 4.22
N LYS A 254 22.56 -16.68 5.21
CA LYS A 254 22.89 -18.12 5.18
C LYS A 254 21.63 -18.99 5.15
N TRP A 255 20.61 -18.65 5.94
CA TRP A 255 19.35 -19.40 5.94
C TRP A 255 18.62 -19.34 4.60
N LEU A 256 18.62 -18.17 3.94
CA LEU A 256 18.07 -18.02 2.58
C LEU A 256 18.84 -18.80 1.52
N GLN A 257 20.15 -18.98 1.70
CA GLN A 257 21.02 -19.73 0.78
C GLN A 257 21.01 -21.24 0.99
N GLN A 258 20.64 -21.70 2.19
CA GLN A 258 20.55 -23.11 2.50
C GLN A 258 19.37 -23.72 1.76
N LYS A 259 19.63 -24.44 0.66
CA LYS A 259 18.69 -25.40 0.12
C LYS A 259 18.58 -26.53 1.14
N HIS A 260 17.38 -26.85 1.59
CA HIS A 260 17.17 -27.95 2.53
C HIS A 260 17.79 -29.24 2.00
N PRO A 261 18.48 -30.01 2.85
CA PRO A 261 18.75 -31.40 2.55
C PRO A 261 17.38 -32.12 2.43
N ASP A 262 17.28 -33.06 1.52
CA ASP A 262 16.08 -33.80 1.10
C ASP A 262 15.26 -34.48 2.24
N ASP A 263 15.74 -34.41 3.48
CA ASP A 263 15.19 -35.14 4.63
C ASP A 263 14.51 -34.26 5.70
N ALA A 264 14.37 -32.94 5.52
CA ALA A 264 13.67 -32.08 6.49
C ALA A 264 12.40 -31.52 5.87
N PRO A 265 11.22 -32.02 6.24
CA PRO A 265 9.99 -31.45 5.74
C PRO A 265 9.71 -30.06 6.36
N ASN A 266 9.55 -29.04 5.52
CA ASN A 266 8.66 -27.92 5.73
C ASN A 266 9.12 -26.65 6.47
N ILE A 267 10.39 -26.27 6.49
CA ILE A 267 10.72 -24.87 6.84
C ILE A 267 11.67 -24.29 5.78
N GLU A 268 11.12 -23.90 4.65
CA GLU A 268 11.83 -22.99 3.73
C GLU A 268 11.89 -21.61 4.37
N TYR A 269 13.07 -21.17 4.76
CA TYR A 269 13.29 -19.79 5.16
C TYR A 269 13.18 -18.91 3.91
N SER A 270 12.08 -18.19 3.82
CA SER A 270 11.69 -17.41 2.65
C SER A 270 11.70 -15.92 2.94
N TRP A 271 11.39 -15.12 1.93
CA TRP A 271 11.19 -13.69 2.06
C TRP A 271 10.14 -13.33 3.12
N ASP A 272 9.07 -14.10 3.21
CA ASP A 272 8.00 -13.87 4.19
C ASP A 272 8.50 -14.04 5.63
N GLU A 273 9.44 -14.96 5.87
CA GLU A 273 10.06 -15.13 7.20
C GLU A 273 10.93 -13.93 7.60
N LEU A 274 11.53 -13.22 6.64
CA LEU A 274 12.22 -11.95 6.92
C LEU A 274 11.25 -10.85 7.36
N ILE A 275 10.06 -10.81 6.77
CA ILE A 275 9.01 -9.85 7.15
C ILE A 275 8.48 -10.17 8.54
N LYS A 276 8.09 -11.44 8.78
CA LYS A 276 7.60 -11.91 10.08
C LYS A 276 8.63 -11.81 11.20
N GLY A 277 9.89 -12.00 10.86
CA GLY A 277 11.01 -11.88 11.79
C GLY A 277 11.43 -10.44 12.12
N GLY A 278 10.76 -9.45 11.56
CA GLY A 278 11.07 -8.04 11.81
C GLY A 278 12.40 -7.58 11.25
N VAL A 279 12.85 -8.16 10.14
CA VAL A 279 14.06 -7.76 9.41
C VAL A 279 13.72 -6.79 8.28
N ILE A 280 12.59 -7.01 7.62
CA ILE A 280 12.06 -6.20 6.53
C ILE A 280 10.71 -5.64 6.95
N GLU A 281 10.46 -4.40 6.59
CA GLU A 281 9.20 -3.71 6.83
C GLU A 281 8.66 -3.16 5.51
N LEU A 282 7.36 -3.33 5.27
CA LEU A 282 6.68 -2.77 4.11
C LEU A 282 6.22 -1.35 4.44
N LEU A 283 6.74 -0.36 3.72
CA LEU A 283 6.36 1.03 3.88
C LEU A 283 5.59 1.52 2.67
N ASP A 284 4.43 2.11 2.89
CA ASP A 284 3.68 2.80 1.84
C ASP A 284 4.20 4.23 1.63
N ALA A 285 3.71 4.90 0.59
CA ALA A 285 4.15 6.25 0.27
C ALA A 285 3.80 7.28 1.37
N GLU A 286 2.73 7.07 2.12
CA GLU A 286 2.32 7.96 3.20
C GLU A 286 3.23 7.80 4.43
N GLU A 287 3.54 6.56 4.85
CA GLU A 287 4.43 6.29 5.97
C GLU A 287 5.88 6.64 5.64
N GLU A 288 6.30 6.51 4.40
CA GLU A 288 7.67 6.80 3.95
C GLU A 288 8.09 8.24 4.27
N GLU A 289 7.18 9.19 4.28
CA GLU A 289 7.46 10.59 4.63
C GLU A 289 7.87 10.78 6.10
N THR A 290 7.53 9.84 6.96
CA THR A 290 7.81 9.91 8.40
C THR A 290 9.08 9.19 8.83
N VAL A 291 9.79 8.58 7.90
CA VAL A 291 10.99 7.77 8.16
C VAL A 291 12.22 8.37 7.50
N MET A 292 13.38 8.01 8.04
CA MET A 292 14.69 8.35 7.48
C MET A 292 15.31 7.10 6.87
N ILE A 293 15.54 7.12 5.55
CA ILE A 293 16.01 5.98 4.78
C ILE A 293 17.44 6.21 4.32
N ALA A 294 18.35 5.33 4.73
CA ALA A 294 19.71 5.32 4.20
C ALA A 294 19.75 4.63 2.85
N MET A 295 20.50 5.15 1.90
CA MET A 295 20.61 4.57 0.55
C MET A 295 21.46 3.30 0.56
N THR A 296 22.50 3.29 1.36
CA THR A 296 23.45 2.18 1.44
C THR A 296 23.78 1.82 2.89
N PRO A 297 24.24 0.58 3.18
CA PRO A 297 24.73 0.24 4.51
C PRO A 297 25.94 1.07 4.96
N GLU A 298 26.72 1.58 4.01
CA GLU A 298 27.87 2.46 4.28
C GLU A 298 27.44 3.78 4.92
N ASP A 299 26.29 4.32 4.51
CA ASP A 299 25.73 5.53 5.12
C ASP A 299 25.43 5.34 6.63
N LEU A 300 25.00 4.13 7.01
CA LEU A 300 24.77 3.77 8.42
C LEU A 300 26.08 3.74 9.20
N GLU A 301 27.11 3.16 8.63
CA GLU A 301 28.44 3.09 9.26
C GLU A 301 29.04 4.47 9.40
N ASN A 302 28.99 5.28 8.36
CA ASN A 302 29.45 6.66 8.36
C ASN A 302 28.73 7.48 9.44
N SER A 303 27.42 7.37 9.55
CA SER A 303 26.65 8.06 10.57
C SER A 303 27.02 7.61 11.98
N ARG A 304 27.29 6.32 12.17
CA ARG A 304 27.75 5.78 13.46
C ARG A 304 29.12 6.32 13.84
N LEU A 305 30.06 6.32 12.89
CA LEU A 305 31.41 6.86 13.09
C LEU A 305 31.39 8.37 13.41
N GLN A 306 30.59 9.12 12.67
CA GLN A 306 30.37 10.55 12.94
C GLN A 306 29.88 10.81 14.36
N ARG A 307 28.90 10.02 14.84
CA ARG A 307 28.40 10.14 16.23
C ARG A 307 29.44 9.80 17.28
N GLN A 308 30.37 8.92 16.95
CA GLN A 308 31.53 8.60 17.82
C GLN A 308 32.64 9.65 17.75
N GLY A 309 32.49 10.68 16.91
CA GLY A 309 33.49 11.72 16.72
C GLY A 309 34.67 11.28 15.84
N ILE A 310 34.56 10.11 15.19
CA ILE A 310 35.57 9.60 14.25
C ILE A 310 35.33 10.25 12.90
N GLN A 311 36.29 11.05 12.46
CA GLN A 311 36.24 11.73 11.18
C GLN A 311 36.59 10.72 10.07
N MET A 312 35.68 10.52 9.12
CA MET A 312 36.00 9.81 7.89
C MET A 312 36.91 10.71 7.05
N THR A 313 38.03 10.21 6.63
CA THR A 313 38.97 10.89 5.73
C THR A 313 38.31 11.15 4.37
N VAL A 314 37.68 12.30 4.24
CA VAL A 314 37.39 12.87 2.93
C VAL A 314 38.59 13.77 2.63
N ASN A 315 39.38 13.39 1.64
CA ASN A 315 40.50 14.10 1.06
C ASN A 315 41.08 15.30 1.85
N ASP A 316 42.32 15.20 2.29
CA ASP A 316 43.09 16.06 3.17
C ASP A 316 43.19 17.56 2.80
N SER A 317 42.39 18.11 1.90
CA SER A 317 42.54 19.46 1.38
C SER A 317 41.73 20.55 2.09
N GLU A 318 40.74 20.21 2.91
CA GLU A 318 39.93 21.19 3.64
C GLU A 318 39.64 20.75 5.09
N PHE A 319 40.61 20.83 5.96
CA PHE A 319 40.42 20.61 7.39
C PHE A 319 39.90 21.88 8.07
N ASP A 320 38.57 21.99 8.23
CA ASP A 320 37.92 23.01 9.06
C ASP A 320 37.52 22.37 10.39
N PRO A 321 38.13 22.78 11.54
CA PRO A 321 37.74 22.28 12.87
C PRO A 321 36.28 22.54 13.23
N ALA A 322 35.67 23.61 12.69
CA ALA A 322 34.25 23.93 12.89
C ALA A 322 33.32 22.95 12.16
N ALA A 323 33.73 22.45 10.98
CA ALA A 323 32.96 21.45 10.21
C ALA A 323 32.85 20.11 10.98
N ARG A 324 33.82 19.78 11.82
CA ARG A 324 33.81 18.58 12.65
C ARG A 324 32.70 18.57 13.68
N LEU A 325 32.50 19.68 14.39
CA LEU A 325 31.43 19.80 15.39
C LEU A 325 30.05 19.79 14.74
N THR A 326 29.90 20.47 13.61
CA THR A 326 28.65 20.48 12.84
C THR A 326 28.32 19.09 12.28
N SER A 327 29.31 18.31 11.85
CA SER A 327 29.08 16.96 11.32
C SER A 327 28.57 16.00 12.38
N VAL A 328 29.08 16.07 13.63
CA VAL A 328 28.61 15.24 14.76
C VAL A 328 27.17 15.62 15.15
N MET A 329 26.85 16.90 15.18
CA MET A 329 25.51 17.39 15.54
C MET A 329 24.46 17.10 14.45
N ASN A 330 24.88 17.01 13.20
CA ASN A 330 24.01 16.76 12.05
C ASN A 330 23.95 15.28 11.60
N ALA A 331 24.54 14.36 12.38
CA ALA A 331 24.48 12.96 12.07
C ALA A 331 23.02 12.46 12.04
N HIS A 332 22.58 11.95 10.90
CA HIS A 332 21.22 11.47 10.72
C HIS A 332 20.92 10.24 11.58
N THR A 333 19.68 10.16 12.08
CA THR A 333 19.16 8.96 12.75
C THR A 333 18.37 8.14 11.74
N TRP A 334 19.05 7.20 11.12
CA TRP A 334 18.45 6.32 10.14
C TRP A 334 17.50 5.32 10.82
N THR A 335 16.33 5.11 10.24
CA THR A 335 15.32 4.14 10.70
C THR A 335 15.20 2.94 9.78
N HIS A 336 15.52 3.12 8.52
CA HIS A 336 15.47 2.10 7.47
C HIS A 336 16.65 2.25 6.50
N CYS A 337 16.85 1.19 5.72
CA CYS A 337 17.84 1.15 4.65
C CYS A 337 17.27 0.45 3.41
#